data_abb3000759490251f5a13c48cd549d9b
#
_entry.id   abb3000759490251f5a13c48cd549d9b
#
_cell.length_a   1.000
_cell.length_b   1.000
_cell.length_c   1.000
_cell.angle_alpha   90.00
_cell.angle_beta   90.00
_cell.angle_gamma   90.00
#
_symmetry.space_group_name_H-M   'P 1'
#
loop_
_entity.id
_entity.type
_entity.pdbx_description
1 polymer ?
#
loop_
_entity_poly.entity_id
_entity_poly.type
_entity_poly.pdbx_seq_one_letter_code
_entity_poly.pdbx_strand_id
1 'polypeptide(L)'
;MNNKYWWVNHKKTFKQEISGGYIWSPKKNKNNSRNRTYENLEKCLPGDIIYSYAFTKISCIGIIESKASTSFKPKEFGNTGQNWDREGWLVKVNWQPLKNPFHPKEVFEQIKD
;
A
#
# COMPACT_ATOMS: atom_id res chain seq x y z
N MET A 1 5.63 -19.25 -12.23
CA MET A 1 5.97 -17.87 -11.89
C MET A 1 5.69 -17.62 -10.43
N ASN A 2 6.65 -17.04 -9.74
CA ASN A 2 6.50 -16.79 -8.31
C ASN A 2 5.98 -15.39 -8.09
N ASN A 3 4.79 -15.29 -7.49
CA ASN A 3 4.26 -14.01 -7.07
C ASN A 3 5.05 -13.51 -5.87
N LYS A 4 5.20 -12.20 -5.76
CA LYS A 4 5.83 -11.59 -4.60
C LYS A 4 4.79 -11.24 -3.56
N TYR A 5 5.25 -11.09 -2.34
CA TYR A 5 4.44 -10.66 -1.21
C TYR A 5 4.95 -9.30 -0.77
N TRP A 6 4.02 -8.37 -0.67
CA TRP A 6 4.30 -7.01 -0.24
C TRP A 6 3.49 -6.71 1.00
N TRP A 7 3.86 -5.67 1.71
CA TRP A 7 2.95 -5.10 2.69
C TRP A 7 3.04 -3.59 2.62
N VAL A 8 1.93 -2.94 2.93
CA VAL A 8 1.83 -1.49 2.89
C VAL A 8 1.35 -0.99 4.23
N ASN A 9 1.99 0.06 4.73
CA ASN A 9 1.53 0.78 5.89
C ASN A 9 0.81 2.03 5.41
N HIS A 10 -0.51 1.98 5.43
CA HIS A 10 -1.35 3.07 4.91
C HIS A 10 -1.36 4.29 5.81
N LYS A 11 -1.20 4.08 7.11
CA LYS A 11 -1.36 5.15 8.09
C LYS A 11 -2.70 5.85 7.91
N LYS A 12 -2.68 7.16 7.63
CA LYS A 12 -3.91 7.97 7.58
C LYS A 12 -4.75 7.77 6.32
N THR A 13 -4.23 7.13 5.29
CA THR A 13 -4.96 6.95 4.03
C THR A 13 -5.60 5.58 3.89
N PHE A 14 -5.62 4.80 4.97
CA PHE A 14 -6.14 3.42 4.95
C PHE A 14 -7.56 3.34 4.37
N LYS A 15 -8.48 4.13 4.91
CA LYS A 15 -9.89 4.05 4.50
C LYS A 15 -10.07 4.40 3.03
N GLN A 16 -9.38 5.42 2.57
CA GLN A 16 -9.48 5.89 1.20
C GLN A 16 -8.97 4.84 0.21
N GLU A 17 -7.82 4.26 0.52
CA GLU A 17 -7.19 3.28 -0.37
C GLU A 17 -7.97 1.97 -0.41
N ILE A 18 -8.44 1.49 0.73
CA ILE A 18 -9.25 0.27 0.77
C ILE A 18 -10.58 0.49 0.02
N SER A 19 -11.27 1.58 0.28
CA SER A 19 -12.53 1.88 -0.39
C SER A 19 -12.36 2.09 -1.89
N GLY A 20 -11.26 2.70 -2.29
CA GLY A 20 -11.00 3.00 -3.69
C GLY A 20 -10.40 1.86 -4.49
N GLY A 21 -9.92 0.81 -3.82
CA GLY A 21 -9.31 -0.33 -4.51
C GLY A 21 -7.96 -0.03 -5.11
N TYR A 22 -7.12 0.71 -4.39
CA TYR A 22 -5.82 1.10 -4.90
C TYR A 22 -4.83 1.34 -3.77
N ILE A 23 -3.55 1.49 -4.15
CA ILE A 23 -2.51 2.09 -3.33
C ILE A 23 -1.91 3.23 -4.13
N TRP A 24 -1.70 4.35 -3.48
CA TRP A 24 -1.04 5.50 -4.07
C TRP A 24 0.11 5.94 -3.17
N SER A 25 1.28 6.19 -3.77
CA SER A 25 2.42 6.77 -3.09
C SER A 25 3.01 7.88 -3.93
N PRO A 26 3.49 8.96 -3.32
CA PRO A 26 4.17 10.00 -4.09
C PRO A 26 5.45 9.40 -4.70
N LYS A 27 5.88 9.96 -5.83
CA LYS A 27 7.15 9.53 -6.43
C LYS A 27 8.34 9.93 -5.58
N LYS A 28 8.20 11.04 -4.89
CA LYS A 28 9.23 11.57 -4.00
C LYS A 28 8.61 12.61 -3.07
N ASN A 29 9.36 13.02 -2.06
CA ASN A 29 8.93 14.10 -1.20
C ASN A 29 9.08 15.46 -1.92
N LYS A 30 8.41 16.49 -1.42
CA LYS A 30 8.46 17.83 -2.04
C LYS A 30 9.87 18.39 -2.17
N ASN A 31 10.77 17.98 -1.29
CA ASN A 31 12.17 18.40 -1.34
C ASN A 31 13.02 17.58 -2.31
N ASN A 32 12.39 16.82 -3.18
CA ASN A 32 13.02 15.92 -4.16
C ASN A 32 13.80 14.76 -3.56
N SER A 33 13.70 14.52 -2.25
CA SER A 33 14.33 13.35 -1.67
C SER A 33 13.61 12.08 -2.10
N ARG A 34 14.38 11.04 -2.39
CA ARG A 34 13.82 9.74 -2.76
C ARG A 34 13.40 8.97 -1.52
N ASN A 35 12.39 8.13 -1.70
CA ASN A 35 11.94 7.22 -0.65
C ASN A 35 11.80 5.83 -1.25
N ARG A 36 12.59 4.88 -0.75
CA ARG A 36 12.59 3.52 -1.26
C ARG A 36 11.20 2.86 -1.16
N THR A 37 10.46 3.16 -0.10
CA THR A 37 9.12 2.60 0.08
C THR A 37 8.20 3.04 -1.05
N TYR A 38 8.33 4.28 -1.50
CA TYR A 38 7.53 4.78 -2.62
C TYR A 38 7.93 4.10 -3.92
N GLU A 39 9.23 3.87 -4.12
CA GLU A 39 9.74 3.25 -5.34
C GLU A 39 9.31 1.79 -5.46
N ASN A 40 9.01 1.12 -4.34
CA ASN A 40 8.60 -0.28 -4.37
C ASN A 40 7.28 -0.51 -5.13
N LEU A 41 6.43 0.51 -5.24
CA LEU A 41 5.21 0.36 -6.01
C LEU A 41 5.48 0.06 -7.49
N GLU A 42 6.56 0.59 -8.03
CA GLU A 42 6.94 0.30 -9.42
C GLU A 42 7.29 -1.17 -9.64
N LYS A 43 7.67 -1.87 -8.58
CA LYS A 43 8.08 -3.26 -8.65
C LYS A 43 6.91 -4.23 -8.52
N CYS A 44 5.74 -3.75 -8.13
CA CYS A 44 4.56 -4.60 -7.98
C CYS A 44 4.07 -5.06 -9.34
N LEU A 45 3.68 -6.33 -9.42
CA LEU A 45 3.16 -6.93 -10.64
C LEU A 45 1.76 -7.50 -10.41
N PRO A 46 0.91 -7.51 -11.44
CA PRO A 46 -0.40 -8.16 -11.31
C PRO A 46 -0.27 -9.58 -10.80
N GLY A 47 -1.11 -9.95 -9.84
CA GLY A 47 -1.06 -11.25 -9.19
C GLY A 47 -0.26 -11.29 -7.89
N ASP A 48 0.56 -10.27 -7.64
CA ASP A 48 1.27 -10.18 -6.36
C ASP A 48 0.27 -10.01 -5.21
N ILE A 49 0.65 -10.51 -4.04
CA ILE A 49 -0.16 -10.41 -2.83
C ILE A 49 0.33 -9.24 -2.00
N ILE A 50 -0.58 -8.47 -1.45
CA ILE A 50 -0.23 -7.34 -0.61
C ILE A 50 -1.04 -7.36 0.68
N TYR A 51 -0.35 -7.17 1.81
CA TYR A 51 -0.98 -7.12 3.13
C TYR A 51 -1.15 -5.67 3.54
N SER A 52 -2.39 -5.33 3.92
CA SER A 52 -2.70 -3.97 4.37
C SER A 52 -2.45 -3.85 5.86
N TYR A 53 -1.46 -3.05 6.23
CA TYR A 53 -1.15 -2.76 7.62
C TYR A 53 -1.59 -1.33 7.94
N ALA A 54 -2.40 -1.20 8.97
CA ALA A 54 -2.83 0.09 9.49
C ALA A 54 -3.26 -0.08 10.92
N PHE A 55 -3.01 0.93 11.74
CA PHE A 55 -3.43 0.92 13.15
C PHE A 55 -2.97 -0.34 13.88
N THR A 56 -1.71 -0.72 13.66
CA THR A 56 -1.00 -1.85 14.28
C THR A 56 -1.50 -3.23 13.87
N LYS A 57 -2.42 -3.35 12.92
CA LYS A 57 -2.98 -4.65 12.51
C LYS A 57 -3.01 -4.80 11.00
N ILE A 58 -2.95 -6.04 10.56
CA ILE A 58 -3.26 -6.40 9.19
C ILE A 58 -4.74 -6.76 9.13
N SER A 59 -5.51 -5.98 8.40
CA SER A 59 -6.95 -6.14 8.33
C SER A 59 -7.48 -6.45 6.94
N CYS A 60 -6.64 -6.30 5.91
CA CYS A 60 -7.02 -6.65 4.53
C CYS A 60 -5.86 -7.34 3.83
N ILE A 61 -6.20 -8.22 2.92
CA ILE A 61 -5.25 -8.83 1.99
C ILE A 61 -5.71 -8.44 0.60
N GLY A 62 -4.79 -8.02 -0.25
CA GLY A 62 -5.12 -7.63 -1.60
C GLY A 62 -4.36 -8.41 -2.64
N ILE A 63 -4.91 -8.41 -3.85
CA ILE A 63 -4.24 -8.94 -5.02
C ILE A 63 -3.99 -7.75 -5.94
N ILE A 64 -2.73 -7.56 -6.33
CA ILE A 64 -2.36 -6.48 -7.24
C ILE A 64 -3.00 -6.76 -8.60
N GLU A 65 -3.69 -5.76 -9.13
CA GLU A 65 -4.39 -5.89 -10.42
C GLU A 65 -3.69 -5.19 -11.57
N SER A 66 -2.81 -4.24 -11.28
CA SER A 66 -2.15 -3.49 -12.34
C SER A 66 -0.72 -3.16 -11.95
N LYS A 67 0.10 -2.85 -12.96
CA LYS A 67 1.39 -2.23 -12.71
C LYS A 67 1.16 -0.79 -12.27
N ALA A 68 2.17 -0.20 -11.63
CA ALA A 68 2.10 1.18 -11.21
C ALA A 68 1.97 2.11 -12.42
N SER A 69 1.08 3.07 -12.30
CA SER A 69 0.92 4.12 -13.30
C SER A 69 1.04 5.48 -12.61
N THR A 70 1.45 6.48 -13.36
CA THR A 70 1.53 7.84 -12.84
C THR A 70 0.11 8.38 -12.60
N SER A 71 -0.10 8.96 -11.43
CA SER A 71 -1.38 9.52 -11.06
C SER A 71 -1.18 10.70 -10.12
N PHE A 72 -2.06 11.67 -10.21
CA PHE A 72 -2.05 12.76 -9.24
C PHE A 72 -2.54 12.24 -7.88
N LYS A 73 -2.13 12.93 -6.83
CA LYS A 73 -2.57 12.64 -5.48
C LYS A 73 -4.09 12.57 -5.42
N PRO A 74 -4.68 11.49 -4.89
CA PRO A 74 -6.13 11.38 -4.79
C PRO A 74 -6.73 12.52 -3.97
N LYS A 75 -7.82 13.09 -4.44
CA LYS A 75 -8.50 14.19 -3.75
C LYS A 75 -9.02 13.77 -2.39
N GLU A 76 -9.39 12.52 -2.23
CA GLU A 76 -9.93 11.99 -0.99
C GLU A 76 -8.91 11.95 0.14
N PHE A 77 -7.61 12.10 -0.18
CA PHE A 77 -6.58 12.18 0.86
C PHE A 77 -6.62 13.53 1.60
N GLY A 78 -7.22 14.55 0.99
CA GLY A 78 -7.33 15.86 1.61
C GLY A 78 -5.97 16.45 1.94
N ASN A 79 -5.79 16.85 3.20
CA ASN A 79 -4.54 17.46 3.65
C ASN A 79 -3.47 16.43 4.07
N THR A 80 -3.80 15.15 4.07
CA THR A 80 -2.82 14.11 4.39
C THR A 80 -1.73 14.13 3.33
N GLY A 81 -0.48 14.14 3.77
CA GLY A 81 0.63 14.14 2.84
C GLY A 81 0.92 15.48 2.21
N GLN A 82 0.76 16.57 2.93
CA GLN A 82 1.05 17.91 2.42
C GLN A 82 2.49 18.05 1.92
N ASN A 83 3.41 17.26 2.48
CA ASN A 83 4.84 17.30 2.09
C ASN A 83 5.17 16.34 0.96
N TRP A 84 4.19 15.66 0.41
CA TRP A 84 4.38 14.73 -0.70
C TRP A 84 4.33 15.46 -2.03
N ASP A 85 5.02 14.89 -3.03
CA ASP A 85 4.84 15.33 -4.40
C ASP A 85 3.38 15.09 -4.79
N ARG A 86 2.84 15.96 -5.63
CA ARG A 86 1.48 15.80 -6.15
C ARG A 86 1.37 14.65 -7.14
N GLU A 87 2.47 14.32 -7.79
CA GLU A 87 2.51 13.21 -8.74
C GLU A 87 3.01 11.97 -8.05
N GLY A 88 2.37 10.85 -8.30
CA GLY A 88 2.73 9.62 -7.64
C GLY A 88 2.47 8.40 -8.49
N TRP A 89 2.66 7.25 -7.85
CA TRP A 89 2.39 5.93 -8.43
C TRP A 89 1.07 5.41 -7.89
N LEU A 90 0.23 4.93 -8.79
CA LEU A 90 -1.04 4.28 -8.42
C LEU A 90 -1.02 2.84 -8.90
N VAL A 91 -1.35 1.92 -8.00
CA VAL A 91 -1.49 0.50 -8.27
C VAL A 91 -2.91 0.10 -7.89
N LYS A 92 -3.62 -0.55 -8.81
CA LYS A 92 -4.95 -1.07 -8.52
C LYS A 92 -4.85 -2.37 -7.73
N VAL A 93 -5.68 -2.50 -6.72
CA VAL A 93 -5.66 -3.65 -5.81
C VAL A 93 -7.09 -4.12 -5.57
N ASN A 94 -7.27 -5.43 -5.63
CA ASN A 94 -8.52 -6.06 -5.20
C ASN A 94 -8.38 -6.42 -3.73
N TRP A 95 -8.94 -5.60 -2.85
CA TRP A 95 -8.83 -5.77 -1.41
C TRP A 95 -9.89 -6.71 -0.88
N GLN A 96 -9.47 -7.63 0.00
CA GLN A 96 -10.36 -8.56 0.71
C GLN A 96 -10.20 -8.31 2.20
N PRO A 97 -11.24 -7.83 2.88
CA PRO A 97 -11.15 -7.64 4.34
C PRO A 97 -11.02 -8.98 5.04
N LEU A 98 -10.23 -8.99 6.10
CA LEU A 98 -10.08 -10.18 6.93
C LEU A 98 -11.16 -10.19 8.00
N LYS A 99 -11.70 -11.36 8.26
CA LYS A 99 -12.67 -11.55 9.32
C LYS A 99 -12.05 -11.27 10.69
N ASN A 100 -10.79 -11.67 10.85
CA ASN A 100 -10.06 -11.49 12.12
C ASN A 100 -8.73 -10.80 11.84
N PRO A 101 -8.69 -9.46 11.93
CA PRO A 101 -7.42 -8.73 11.81
C PRO A 101 -6.40 -9.24 12.81
N PHE A 102 -5.13 -9.24 12.43
CA PHE A 102 -4.08 -9.76 13.30
C PHE A 102 -2.87 -8.81 13.33
N HIS A 103 -2.09 -8.91 14.40
CA HIS A 103 -0.85 -8.17 14.52
C HIS A 103 0.27 -8.94 13.80
N PRO A 104 1.11 -8.27 12.99
CA PRO A 104 2.17 -8.96 12.24
C PRO A 104 3.09 -9.82 13.12
N LYS A 105 3.37 -9.38 14.33
CA LYS A 105 4.21 -10.14 15.26
C LYS A 105 3.64 -11.51 15.58
N GLU A 106 2.33 -11.64 15.64
CA GLU A 106 1.70 -12.92 15.96
C GLU A 106 2.04 -13.96 14.90
N VAL A 107 2.03 -13.54 13.64
CA VAL A 107 2.33 -14.45 12.53
C VAL A 107 3.80 -14.78 12.47
N PHE A 108 4.66 -13.80 12.66
CA PHE A 108 6.10 -14.03 12.64
C PHE A 108 6.56 -14.94 13.76
N GLU A 109 5.97 -14.81 14.94
CA GLU A 109 6.29 -15.70 16.06
C GLU A 109 5.85 -17.14 15.78
N GLN A 110 4.69 -17.32 15.15
CA GLN A 110 4.21 -18.66 14.78
C GLN A 110 5.09 -19.33 13.74
N ILE A 111 5.70 -18.58 12.85
CA ILE A 111 6.55 -19.13 11.80
C ILE A 111 7.90 -19.58 12.35
N LYS A 112 8.34 -18.98 13.45
CA LYS A 112 9.64 -19.32 14.04
C LYS A 112 9.64 -20.62 14.82
N ASP A 113 8.50 -21.11 15.18
CA ASP A 113 8.36 -22.38 15.88
C ASP A 113 8.31 -23.54 14.88
#